data_3f4c3886bcc23bd8214409806b3ae84b
#
_entry.id   3f4c3886bcc23bd8214409806b3ae84b
#
_cell.length_a   1.000
_cell.length_b   1.000
_cell.length_c   1.000
_cell.angle_alpha   90.00
_cell.angle_beta   90.00
_cell.angle_gamma   90.00
#
_symmetry.space_group_name_H-M   'P 1'
#
loop_
_entity.id
_entity.type
_entity.pdbx_description
1 polymer ?
#
loop_
_entity_poly.entity_id
_entity_poly.type
_entity_poly.pdbx_seq_one_letter_code
_entity_poly.pdbx_strand_id
1 'polypeptide(L)'
;VLALLGGCCGAVRGAEPDQTGDAASAAREILEASGVRGGLVVHLGCGDGKLTAALRATDSYLVQGLDRDAADVAQARQHVASLGLYGPVSVDRRSGERLPYIDNAVNLLVVSGPAPVGKEELQRVLCPLGVAVFTTDHGQRTTDKLVKPRPPQMDEWTHYLHNPTNNAVSQDTMVGPPGHLQWVGSPPWSRHHDHMASASAMVSCGGRLFYIF
;
A
#
# COMPACT_ATOMS: atom_id res chain seq x y z
N VAL A 1 13.70 -66.27 27.86
CA VAL A 1 12.74 -65.32 27.26
C VAL A 1 13.39 -63.95 27.31
N LEU A 2 13.88 -63.49 26.16
CA LEU A 2 14.61 -62.22 26.01
C LEU A 2 13.64 -61.20 25.42
N ALA A 3 13.34 -60.12 26.15
CA ALA A 3 12.52 -59.01 25.70
C ALA A 3 13.43 -57.90 25.16
N LEU A 4 13.34 -57.63 23.86
CA LEU A 4 13.96 -56.50 23.17
C LEU A 4 13.08 -55.24 23.32
N LEU A 5 13.57 -54.25 24.05
CA LEU A 5 12.98 -52.89 24.10
C LEU A 5 13.51 -52.09 22.91
N GLY A 6 12.65 -51.88 21.92
CA GLY A 6 12.93 -50.97 20.79
C GLY A 6 12.76 -49.53 21.24
N GLY A 7 13.85 -48.76 21.31
CA GLY A 7 13.83 -47.35 21.54
C GLY A 7 13.31 -46.57 20.31
N CYS A 8 12.18 -45.91 20.43
CA CYS A 8 11.72 -44.89 19.49
C CYS A 8 12.61 -43.63 19.59
N CYS A 9 13.52 -43.44 18.64
CA CYS A 9 14.24 -42.19 18.47
C CYS A 9 13.29 -41.19 17.82
N GLY A 10 12.62 -40.38 18.61
CA GLY A 10 11.84 -39.25 18.13
C GLY A 10 12.78 -38.20 17.58
N ALA A 11 12.76 -38.01 16.26
CA ALA A 11 13.44 -36.89 15.62
C ALA A 11 12.83 -35.58 16.15
N VAL A 12 13.60 -34.83 16.92
CA VAL A 12 13.30 -33.43 17.27
C VAL A 12 13.31 -32.66 15.96
N ARG A 13 12.11 -32.31 15.44
CA ARG A 13 12.00 -31.31 14.37
C ARG A 13 12.58 -30.03 14.92
N GLY A 14 13.70 -29.59 14.35
CA GLY A 14 14.25 -28.27 14.60
C GLY A 14 13.16 -27.23 14.39
N ALA A 15 12.96 -26.34 15.34
CA ALA A 15 12.09 -25.20 15.21
C ALA A 15 12.56 -24.42 13.98
N GLU A 16 11.68 -24.24 12.99
CA GLU A 16 11.94 -23.31 11.89
C GLU A 16 12.19 -21.91 12.51
N PRO A 17 13.17 -21.16 11.99
CA PRO A 17 13.43 -19.80 12.47
C PRO A 17 12.16 -18.97 12.38
N ASP A 18 11.94 -18.13 13.39
CA ASP A 18 10.76 -17.24 13.49
C ASP A 18 10.73 -16.24 12.32
N GLN A 19 10.12 -16.67 11.23
CA GLN A 19 9.97 -15.89 9.99
C GLN A 19 9.02 -14.69 10.16
N THR A 20 8.28 -14.61 11.27
CA THR A 20 7.42 -13.46 11.58
C THR A 20 8.22 -12.23 11.99
N GLY A 21 9.30 -12.43 12.76
CA GLY A 21 10.21 -11.34 13.14
C GLY A 21 10.96 -10.74 11.94
N ASP A 22 11.29 -11.59 10.97
CA ASP A 22 12.01 -11.18 9.75
C ASP A 22 11.10 -10.34 8.83
N ALA A 23 9.85 -10.76 8.62
CA ALA A 23 8.88 -10.00 7.81
C ALA A 23 8.54 -8.63 8.43
N ALA A 24 8.43 -8.53 9.74
CA ALA A 24 8.18 -7.27 10.43
C ALA A 24 9.37 -6.30 10.33
N SER A 25 10.61 -6.82 10.40
CA SER A 25 11.83 -6.03 10.19
C SER A 25 11.90 -5.52 8.76
N ALA A 26 11.69 -6.39 7.78
CA ALA A 26 11.68 -6.04 6.36
C ALA A 26 10.62 -4.99 6.04
N ALA A 27 9.40 -5.13 6.56
CA ALA A 27 8.34 -4.14 6.38
C ALA A 27 8.73 -2.77 6.92
N ARG A 28 9.34 -2.73 8.10
CA ARG A 28 9.83 -1.48 8.71
C ARG A 28 10.88 -0.82 7.84
N GLU A 29 11.88 -1.56 7.39
CA GLU A 29 12.94 -1.06 6.51
C GLU A 29 12.37 -0.50 5.20
N ILE A 30 11.40 -1.19 4.59
CA ILE A 30 10.72 -0.74 3.37
C ILE A 30 9.96 0.56 3.61
N LEU A 31 9.18 0.65 4.68
CA LEU A 31 8.41 1.84 5.02
C LEU A 31 9.32 3.03 5.35
N GLU A 32 10.40 2.82 6.08
CA GLU A 32 11.40 3.84 6.38
C GLU A 32 12.13 4.30 5.11
N ALA A 33 12.60 3.38 4.28
CA ALA A 33 13.29 3.70 3.03
C ALA A 33 12.39 4.42 2.02
N SER A 34 11.09 4.08 1.98
CA SER A 34 10.12 4.74 1.10
C SER A 34 9.77 6.14 1.57
N GLY A 35 9.74 6.38 2.89
CA GLY A 35 9.23 7.59 3.51
C GLY A 35 7.70 7.74 3.43
N VAL A 36 6.98 6.76 2.89
CA VAL A 36 5.51 6.74 2.80
C VAL A 36 4.93 6.46 4.19
N ARG A 37 3.98 7.27 4.63
CA ARG A 37 3.40 7.19 5.98
C ARG A 37 1.94 6.78 6.02
N GLY A 38 1.39 6.32 4.91
CA GLY A 38 0.00 5.88 4.80
C GLY A 38 -0.47 5.84 3.36
N GLY A 39 -1.73 5.46 3.17
CA GLY A 39 -2.38 5.33 1.87
C GLY A 39 -2.37 3.89 1.35
N LEU A 40 -2.55 3.73 0.05
CA LEU A 40 -2.60 2.43 -0.61
C LEU A 40 -1.19 1.89 -0.84
N VAL A 41 -0.91 0.75 -0.22
CA VAL A 41 0.31 -0.05 -0.41
C VAL A 41 -0.03 -1.29 -1.22
N VAL A 42 0.70 -1.52 -2.29
CA VAL A 42 0.53 -2.71 -3.13
C VAL A 42 1.80 -3.53 -3.11
N HIS A 43 1.68 -4.81 -2.75
CA HIS A 43 2.78 -5.76 -2.74
C HIS A 43 2.66 -6.74 -3.91
N LEU A 44 3.56 -6.63 -4.88
CA LEU A 44 3.64 -7.51 -6.05
C LEU A 44 4.58 -8.69 -5.75
N GLY A 45 4.12 -9.91 -5.98
CA GLY A 45 4.83 -11.13 -5.59
C GLY A 45 4.71 -11.36 -4.08
N CYS A 46 3.47 -11.40 -3.59
CA CYS A 46 3.19 -11.42 -2.16
C CYS A 46 3.47 -12.77 -1.48
N GLY A 47 3.68 -13.85 -2.24
CA GLY A 47 4.02 -15.18 -1.73
C GLY A 47 3.10 -15.63 -0.60
N ASP A 48 3.67 -15.98 0.54
CA ASP A 48 2.94 -16.46 1.72
C ASP A 48 2.16 -15.37 2.50
N GLY A 49 2.28 -14.10 2.09
CA GLY A 49 1.55 -12.98 2.66
C GLY A 49 2.09 -12.40 3.97
N LYS A 50 3.17 -12.92 4.53
CA LYS A 50 3.74 -12.43 5.80
C LYS A 50 4.21 -10.98 5.68
N LEU A 51 4.99 -10.65 4.66
CA LEU A 51 5.42 -9.29 4.40
C LEU A 51 4.22 -8.37 4.09
N THR A 52 3.24 -8.88 3.31
CA THR A 52 2.01 -8.13 2.99
C THR A 52 1.26 -7.72 4.26
N ALA A 53 1.09 -8.65 5.19
CA ALA A 53 0.45 -8.37 6.47
C ALA A 53 1.26 -7.38 7.31
N ALA A 54 2.59 -7.54 7.37
CA ALA A 54 3.49 -6.68 8.14
C ALA A 54 3.57 -5.24 7.60
N LEU A 55 3.35 -5.02 6.29
CA LEU A 55 3.30 -3.68 5.69
C LEU A 55 2.14 -2.82 6.23
N ARG A 56 1.12 -3.43 6.84
CA ARG A 56 0.10 -2.70 7.60
C ARG A 56 0.60 -2.35 9.00
N ALA A 57 1.65 -1.56 9.09
CA ALA A 57 2.25 -1.17 10.37
C ALA A 57 1.33 -0.29 11.24
N THR A 58 0.39 0.44 10.64
CA THR A 58 -0.61 1.28 11.32
C THR A 58 -1.92 1.29 10.55
N ASP A 59 -2.97 1.85 11.14
CA ASP A 59 -4.28 2.03 10.49
C ASP A 59 -4.27 3.02 9.31
N SER A 60 -3.18 3.76 9.14
CA SER A 60 -3.00 4.67 8.00
C SER A 60 -2.72 3.95 6.67
N TYR A 61 -2.43 2.64 6.71
CA TYR A 61 -2.12 1.86 5.51
C TYR A 61 -3.28 0.93 5.14
N LEU A 62 -3.66 0.98 3.87
CA LEU A 62 -4.48 -0.04 3.22
C LEU A 62 -3.55 -0.88 2.34
N VAL A 63 -3.49 -2.19 2.56
CA VAL A 63 -2.49 -3.04 1.91
C VAL A 63 -3.17 -4.06 1.01
N GLN A 64 -2.68 -4.19 -0.23
CA GLN A 64 -3.13 -5.24 -1.13
C GLN A 64 -1.93 -6.04 -1.66
N GLY A 65 -1.94 -7.35 -1.42
CA GLY A 65 -1.01 -8.30 -2.03
C GLY A 65 -1.54 -8.77 -3.39
N LEU A 66 -0.65 -8.86 -4.36
CA LEU A 66 -0.96 -9.41 -5.68
C LEU A 66 0.06 -10.50 -6.03
N ASP A 67 -0.42 -11.68 -6.38
CA ASP A 67 0.42 -12.75 -6.89
C ASP A 67 -0.16 -13.40 -8.16
N ARG A 68 0.69 -14.09 -8.92
CA ARG A 68 0.27 -14.87 -10.09
C ARG A 68 -0.10 -16.30 -9.73
N ASP A 69 0.55 -16.86 -8.72
CA ASP A 69 0.31 -18.21 -8.27
C ASP A 69 -0.95 -18.26 -7.38
N ALA A 70 -1.85 -19.17 -7.74
CA ALA A 70 -3.09 -19.35 -6.97
C ALA A 70 -2.85 -19.99 -5.60
N ALA A 71 -1.80 -20.80 -5.45
CA ALA A 71 -1.45 -21.42 -4.18
C ALA A 71 -0.90 -20.38 -3.21
N ASP A 72 -0.02 -19.50 -3.68
CA ASP A 72 0.51 -18.37 -2.90
C ASP A 72 -0.63 -17.44 -2.44
N VAL A 73 -1.54 -17.08 -3.35
CA VAL A 73 -2.73 -16.28 -3.01
C VAL A 73 -3.59 -16.96 -1.93
N ALA A 74 -3.81 -18.27 -2.05
CA ALA A 74 -4.60 -18.99 -1.04
C ALA A 74 -3.91 -19.02 0.32
N GLN A 75 -2.61 -19.27 0.35
CA GLN A 75 -1.78 -19.26 1.56
C GLN A 75 -1.76 -17.87 2.20
N ALA A 76 -1.51 -16.82 1.41
CA ALA A 76 -1.48 -15.44 1.88
C ALA A 76 -2.84 -15.02 2.46
N ARG A 77 -3.95 -15.36 1.81
CA ARG A 77 -5.30 -15.09 2.33
C ARG A 77 -5.55 -15.79 3.67
N GLN A 78 -5.13 -17.04 3.80
CA GLN A 78 -5.25 -17.79 5.05
C GLN A 78 -4.42 -17.13 6.16
N HIS A 79 -3.19 -16.70 5.85
CA HIS A 79 -2.33 -16.01 6.80
C HIS A 79 -2.95 -14.68 7.25
N VAL A 80 -3.38 -13.82 6.32
CA VAL A 80 -4.03 -12.53 6.63
C VAL A 80 -5.30 -12.73 7.47
N ALA A 81 -6.13 -13.74 7.13
CA ALA A 81 -7.32 -14.06 7.90
C ALA A 81 -7.00 -14.54 9.32
N SER A 82 -5.94 -15.35 9.50
CA SER A 82 -5.52 -15.84 10.83
C SER A 82 -5.09 -14.72 11.77
N LEU A 83 -4.62 -13.60 11.21
CA LEU A 83 -4.24 -12.40 11.96
C LEU A 83 -5.42 -11.44 12.20
N GLY A 84 -6.62 -11.74 11.69
CA GLY A 84 -7.78 -10.86 11.79
C GLY A 84 -7.64 -9.56 10.95
N LEU A 85 -6.74 -9.53 9.96
CA LEU A 85 -6.44 -8.34 9.18
C LEU A 85 -7.24 -8.26 7.86
N TYR A 86 -8.09 -9.25 7.56
CA TYR A 86 -8.87 -9.25 6.32
C TYR A 86 -9.81 -8.04 6.24
N GLY A 87 -9.75 -7.33 5.11
CA GLY A 87 -10.39 -6.05 4.91
C GLY A 87 -9.33 -4.96 4.71
N PRO A 88 -8.68 -4.48 5.76
CA PRO A 88 -7.55 -3.53 5.62
C PRO A 88 -6.32 -4.12 4.92
N VAL A 89 -6.16 -5.44 4.96
CA VAL A 89 -5.22 -6.20 4.13
C VAL A 89 -6.00 -7.16 3.26
N SER A 90 -5.80 -7.12 1.97
CA SER A 90 -6.42 -8.03 1.00
C SER A 90 -5.36 -8.68 0.12
N VAL A 91 -5.69 -9.83 -0.46
CA VAL A 91 -4.79 -10.53 -1.39
C VAL A 91 -5.59 -11.02 -2.58
N ASP A 92 -5.13 -10.70 -3.80
CA ASP A 92 -5.79 -11.10 -5.02
C ASP A 92 -4.83 -11.72 -6.02
N ARG A 93 -5.41 -12.58 -6.88
CA ARG A 93 -4.66 -13.16 -7.98
C ARG A 93 -4.57 -12.16 -9.12
N ARG A 94 -3.35 -11.95 -9.62
CA ARG A 94 -3.07 -11.12 -10.77
C ARG A 94 -2.90 -11.95 -12.03
N SER A 95 -3.57 -11.56 -13.10
CA SER A 95 -3.36 -12.06 -14.45
C SER A 95 -2.87 -10.91 -15.34
N GLY A 96 -1.90 -11.19 -16.21
CA GLY A 96 -1.37 -10.21 -17.14
C GLY A 96 -0.34 -9.23 -16.54
N GLU A 97 0.01 -8.22 -17.31
CA GLU A 97 1.04 -7.24 -16.97
C GLU A 97 0.44 -5.92 -16.45
N ARG A 98 -0.79 -5.62 -16.83
CA ARG A 98 -1.50 -4.44 -16.35
C ARG A 98 -1.99 -4.65 -14.92
N LEU A 99 -1.75 -3.67 -14.07
CA LEU A 99 -2.20 -3.67 -12.68
C LEU A 99 -3.67 -3.21 -12.58
N PRO A 100 -4.46 -3.78 -11.68
CA PRO A 100 -5.91 -3.50 -11.56
C PRO A 100 -6.19 -2.16 -10.86
N TYR A 101 -5.36 -1.16 -11.10
CA TYR A 101 -5.50 0.17 -10.54
C TYR A 101 -5.65 1.21 -11.63
N ILE A 102 -6.36 2.28 -11.32
CA ILE A 102 -6.38 3.49 -12.12
C ILE A 102 -5.02 4.21 -12.01
N ASP A 103 -4.82 5.20 -12.88
CA ASP A 103 -3.64 6.04 -12.83
C ASP A 103 -3.57 6.82 -11.51
N ASN A 104 -2.37 6.99 -10.98
CA ASN A 104 -2.10 7.82 -9.80
C ASN A 104 -2.79 7.38 -8.48
N ALA A 105 -3.05 6.07 -8.30
CA ALA A 105 -3.78 5.57 -7.13
C ALA A 105 -2.90 5.06 -6.00
N VAL A 106 -1.70 4.56 -6.29
CA VAL A 106 -0.86 3.80 -5.35
C VAL A 106 0.20 4.69 -4.72
N ASN A 107 0.29 4.69 -3.39
CA ASN A 107 1.29 5.46 -2.66
C ASN A 107 2.63 4.71 -2.54
N LEU A 108 2.58 3.40 -2.33
CA LEU A 108 3.75 2.55 -2.22
C LEU A 108 3.55 1.25 -3.00
N LEU A 109 4.46 0.96 -3.93
CA LEU A 109 4.59 -0.34 -4.56
C LEU A 109 5.78 -1.07 -3.93
N VAL A 110 5.57 -2.25 -3.42
CA VAL A 110 6.62 -3.18 -3.01
C VAL A 110 6.68 -4.29 -4.06
N VAL A 111 7.82 -4.47 -4.68
CA VAL A 111 8.01 -5.45 -5.75
C VAL A 111 8.99 -6.51 -5.26
N SER A 112 8.50 -7.71 -4.98
CA SER A 112 9.31 -8.84 -4.55
C SER A 112 9.59 -9.78 -5.73
N GLY A 113 10.85 -10.13 -5.90
CA GLY A 113 11.31 -11.01 -6.97
C GLY A 113 11.44 -10.31 -8.34
N PRO A 114 11.56 -11.07 -9.44
CA PRO A 114 11.70 -10.51 -10.78
C PRO A 114 10.46 -9.70 -11.12
N ALA A 115 10.66 -8.40 -11.42
CA ALA A 115 9.57 -7.48 -11.70
C ALA A 115 8.77 -7.95 -12.94
N PRO A 116 7.56 -8.44 -12.76
CA PRO A 116 6.75 -8.96 -13.86
C PRO A 116 5.94 -7.86 -14.56
N VAL A 117 6.26 -6.59 -14.27
CA VAL A 117 5.51 -5.40 -14.70
C VAL A 117 6.50 -4.35 -15.20
N GLY A 118 6.23 -3.80 -16.38
CA GLY A 118 7.06 -2.77 -16.98
C GLY A 118 7.11 -1.47 -16.15
N LYS A 119 8.21 -0.72 -16.28
CA LYS A 119 8.43 0.52 -15.54
C LYS A 119 7.34 1.54 -15.81
N GLU A 120 6.81 1.60 -17.02
CA GLU A 120 5.72 2.49 -17.43
C GLU A 120 4.45 2.20 -16.64
N GLU A 121 4.13 0.92 -16.43
CA GLU A 121 2.95 0.52 -15.68
C GLU A 121 3.10 0.82 -14.18
N LEU A 122 4.29 0.61 -13.62
CA LEU A 122 4.59 1.02 -12.24
C LEU A 122 4.42 2.54 -12.08
N GLN A 123 4.94 3.32 -13.03
CA GLN A 123 4.77 4.77 -13.03
C GLN A 123 3.32 5.21 -13.24
N ARG A 124 2.56 4.49 -14.07
CA ARG A 124 1.14 4.80 -14.30
C ARG A 124 0.33 4.75 -13.01
N VAL A 125 0.48 3.66 -12.25
CA VAL A 125 -0.35 3.44 -11.04
C VAL A 125 0.13 4.22 -9.82
N LEU A 126 1.43 4.57 -9.73
CA LEU A 126 1.93 5.40 -8.63
C LEU A 126 1.29 6.78 -8.67
N CYS A 127 0.87 7.28 -7.52
CA CYS A 127 0.49 8.69 -7.37
C CYS A 127 1.73 9.60 -7.49
N PRO A 128 1.57 10.90 -7.75
CA PRO A 128 2.68 11.84 -7.65
C PRO A 128 3.37 11.73 -6.29
N LEU A 129 4.70 11.68 -6.28
CA LEU A 129 5.55 11.39 -5.11
C LEU A 129 5.41 9.96 -4.55
N GLY A 130 4.60 9.11 -5.16
CA GLY A 130 4.52 7.69 -4.82
C GLY A 130 5.83 6.96 -5.13
N VAL A 131 6.09 5.90 -4.39
CA VAL A 131 7.38 5.19 -4.39
C VAL A 131 7.18 3.73 -4.78
N ALA A 132 8.01 3.21 -5.68
CA ALA A 132 8.19 1.77 -5.84
C ALA A 132 9.52 1.38 -5.19
N VAL A 133 9.49 0.33 -4.37
CA VAL A 133 10.63 -0.27 -3.70
C VAL A 133 10.79 -1.69 -4.23
N PHE A 134 11.97 -2.02 -4.70
CA PHE A 134 12.30 -3.35 -5.21
C PHE A 134 13.05 -4.12 -4.13
N THR A 135 12.59 -5.32 -3.84
CA THR A 135 13.22 -6.20 -2.86
C THR A 135 13.74 -7.46 -3.53
N THR A 136 14.87 -7.96 -3.07
CA THR A 136 15.32 -9.31 -3.39
C THR A 136 14.72 -10.28 -2.39
N ASP A 137 14.48 -11.52 -2.81
CA ASP A 137 14.07 -12.66 -1.99
C ASP A 137 13.22 -12.33 -0.74
N HIS A 138 11.91 -12.27 -0.94
CA HIS A 138 10.91 -12.14 0.13
C HIS A 138 11.08 -10.96 1.10
N GLY A 139 11.70 -9.86 0.64
CA GLY A 139 11.78 -8.62 1.40
C GLY A 139 13.08 -8.37 2.18
N GLN A 140 14.07 -9.26 2.07
CA GLN A 140 15.29 -9.17 2.90
C GLN A 140 16.29 -8.08 2.52
N ARG A 141 16.16 -7.43 1.36
CA ARG A 141 16.99 -6.28 0.98
C ARG A 141 16.26 -5.34 0.05
N THR A 142 16.12 -4.11 0.44
CA THR A 142 15.75 -3.00 -0.44
C THR A 142 16.94 -2.69 -1.35
N THR A 143 16.82 -3.00 -2.64
CA THR A 143 17.94 -2.85 -3.58
C THR A 143 17.84 -1.60 -4.43
N ASP A 144 16.62 -1.15 -4.72
CA ASP A 144 16.42 0.00 -5.61
C ASP A 144 15.07 0.67 -5.31
N LYS A 145 14.97 1.94 -5.68
CA LYS A 145 13.75 2.71 -5.46
C LYS A 145 13.47 3.62 -6.66
N LEU A 146 12.21 3.63 -7.07
CA LEU A 146 11.67 4.54 -8.09
C LEU A 146 10.69 5.50 -7.42
N VAL A 147 10.90 6.79 -7.56
CA VAL A 147 9.95 7.82 -7.10
C VAL A 147 9.30 8.45 -8.31
N LYS A 148 7.96 8.50 -8.33
CA LYS A 148 7.24 9.23 -9.37
C LYS A 148 7.36 10.72 -9.12
N PRO A 149 7.87 11.51 -10.06
CA PRO A 149 7.94 12.97 -9.88
C PRO A 149 6.53 13.56 -9.83
N ARG A 150 6.39 14.66 -9.09
CA ARG A 150 5.19 15.47 -9.19
C ARG A 150 5.23 16.27 -10.49
N PRO A 151 4.18 16.23 -11.34
CA PRO A 151 4.12 17.05 -12.53
C PRO A 151 4.15 18.55 -12.18
N PRO A 152 4.97 19.37 -12.86
CA PRO A 152 5.05 20.80 -12.57
C PRO A 152 3.76 21.57 -12.93
N GLN A 153 2.92 20.97 -13.75
CA GLN A 153 1.61 21.50 -14.14
C GLN A 153 0.50 21.21 -13.11
N MET A 154 0.82 20.44 -12.08
CA MET A 154 -0.08 20.17 -10.98
C MET A 154 -0.04 21.32 -9.98
N ASP A 155 -1.18 21.93 -9.73
CA ASP A 155 -1.31 23.06 -8.79
C ASP A 155 -1.61 22.59 -7.36
N GLU A 156 -1.53 23.50 -6.42
CA GLU A 156 -1.90 23.30 -5.02
C GLU A 156 -2.83 24.43 -4.57
N TRP A 157 -3.74 24.09 -3.67
CA TRP A 157 -4.67 25.05 -3.09
C TRP A 157 -4.27 25.33 -1.63
N THR A 158 -3.20 26.12 -1.45
CA THR A 158 -2.54 26.28 -0.16
C THR A 158 -3.22 27.28 0.79
N HIS A 159 -4.14 28.09 0.29
CA HIS A 159 -4.87 29.12 1.05
C HIS A 159 -6.37 29.01 0.79
N TYR A 160 -7.17 29.70 1.59
CA TYR A 160 -8.62 29.70 1.46
C TYR A 160 -9.08 30.06 0.03
N LEU A 161 -8.45 31.04 -0.58
CA LEU A 161 -8.67 31.43 -1.97
C LEU A 161 -7.42 31.10 -2.82
N HIS A 162 -7.07 29.84 -2.90
CA HIS A 162 -6.01 29.26 -3.72
C HIS A 162 -4.59 29.58 -3.21
N ASN A 163 -4.15 30.82 -3.26
CA ASN A 163 -2.81 31.24 -2.88
C ASN A 163 -2.80 32.65 -2.23
N PRO A 164 -1.65 33.22 -1.85
CA PRO A 164 -1.59 34.54 -1.18
C PRO A 164 -2.16 35.70 -1.99
N THR A 165 -2.37 35.54 -3.29
CA THR A 165 -2.99 36.61 -4.12
C THR A 165 -4.50 36.73 -3.94
N ASN A 166 -5.13 35.74 -3.26
CA ASN A 166 -6.58 35.63 -3.10
C ASN A 166 -7.36 35.53 -4.42
N ASN A 167 -6.72 35.09 -5.47
CA ASN A 167 -7.40 34.75 -6.73
C ASN A 167 -7.80 33.27 -6.69
N ALA A 168 -9.09 33.01 -6.53
CA ALA A 168 -9.65 31.67 -6.39
C ALA A 168 -9.71 30.89 -7.72
N VAL A 169 -8.64 30.93 -8.49
CA VAL A 169 -8.53 30.22 -9.77
C VAL A 169 -7.32 29.29 -9.74
N SER A 170 -7.55 28.00 -9.89
CA SER A 170 -6.48 27.00 -10.04
C SER A 170 -5.76 27.18 -11.38
N GLN A 171 -4.47 26.99 -11.37
CA GLN A 171 -3.62 26.94 -12.55
C GLN A 171 -3.30 25.50 -12.99
N ASP A 172 -3.96 24.51 -12.38
CA ASP A 172 -3.78 23.10 -12.69
C ASP A 172 -4.27 22.80 -14.11
N THR A 173 -3.41 22.18 -14.89
CA THR A 173 -3.72 21.73 -16.27
C THR A 173 -3.67 20.22 -16.42
N MET A 174 -3.40 19.49 -15.31
CA MET A 174 -3.30 18.02 -15.29
C MET A 174 -4.55 17.34 -14.76
N VAL A 175 -5.28 18.02 -13.86
CA VAL A 175 -6.46 17.47 -13.20
C VAL A 175 -7.71 18.13 -13.74
N GLY A 176 -8.61 17.33 -14.31
CA GLY A 176 -9.94 17.76 -14.74
C GLY A 176 -11.00 17.36 -13.72
N PRO A 177 -12.26 17.76 -13.95
CA PRO A 177 -13.37 17.28 -13.16
C PRO A 177 -13.41 15.75 -13.11
N PRO A 178 -13.60 15.12 -11.93
CA PRO A 178 -13.64 13.68 -11.83
C PRO A 178 -14.85 13.11 -12.58
N GLY A 179 -14.63 12.07 -13.40
CA GLY A 179 -15.70 11.35 -14.08
C GLY A 179 -16.47 10.39 -13.16
N HIS A 180 -15.83 9.93 -12.08
CA HIS A 180 -16.38 8.95 -11.15
C HIS A 180 -15.87 9.18 -9.73
N LEU A 181 -16.66 8.77 -8.72
CA LEU A 181 -16.20 8.64 -7.35
C LEU A 181 -15.32 7.40 -7.24
N GLN A 182 -14.18 7.53 -6.57
CA GLN A 182 -13.25 6.42 -6.34
C GLN A 182 -13.46 5.78 -4.97
N TRP A 183 -13.73 6.60 -3.98
CA TRP A 183 -14.04 6.18 -2.61
C TRP A 183 -14.87 7.25 -1.91
N VAL A 184 -15.49 6.85 -0.81
CA VAL A 184 -16.13 7.76 0.13
C VAL A 184 -15.28 7.80 1.40
N GLY A 185 -14.81 8.99 1.76
CA GLY A 185 -14.02 9.19 2.98
C GLY A 185 -14.89 9.16 4.24
N SER A 186 -14.26 9.01 5.39
CA SER A 186 -14.88 9.11 6.70
C SER A 186 -14.70 10.53 7.28
N PRO A 187 -15.71 11.07 7.97
CA PRO A 187 -17.01 10.49 8.23
C PRO A 187 -17.92 10.53 6.99
N PRO A 188 -18.76 9.50 6.75
CA PRO A 188 -19.62 9.42 5.55
C PRO A 188 -20.79 10.41 5.57
N TRP A 189 -20.94 11.14 6.63
CA TRP A 189 -21.95 12.22 6.75
C TRP A 189 -21.26 13.54 7.04
N SER A 190 -21.76 14.58 6.41
CA SER A 190 -21.44 15.96 6.76
C SER A 190 -22.56 16.58 7.57
N ARG A 191 -22.28 17.66 8.32
CA ARG A 191 -23.31 18.42 9.01
C ARG A 191 -24.32 18.99 8.02
N HIS A 192 -25.56 19.12 8.46
CA HIS A 192 -26.65 19.72 7.70
C HIS A 192 -26.33 21.20 7.40
N HIS A 193 -26.73 21.66 6.22
CA HIS A 193 -26.56 23.05 5.78
C HIS A 193 -27.40 24.07 6.58
N ASP A 194 -28.29 23.61 7.45
CA ASP A 194 -29.30 24.47 8.07
C ASP A 194 -28.75 25.46 9.12
N HIS A 195 -27.57 25.19 9.69
CA HIS A 195 -26.98 26.05 10.73
C HIS A 195 -25.52 26.45 10.53
N MET A 196 -24.72 25.58 9.99
CA MET A 196 -23.32 25.85 9.66
C MET A 196 -22.90 25.00 8.48
N ALA A 197 -22.16 25.60 7.55
CA ALA A 197 -21.49 24.84 6.49
C ALA A 197 -20.60 23.76 7.11
N SER A 198 -20.72 22.53 6.64
CA SER A 198 -19.97 21.40 7.17
C SER A 198 -18.46 21.49 6.89
N ALA A 199 -18.08 22.15 5.79
CA ALA A 199 -16.70 22.48 5.48
C ALA A 199 -16.67 23.88 4.88
N SER A 200 -16.20 24.86 5.64
CA SER A 200 -16.10 26.25 5.18
C SER A 200 -14.84 26.51 4.36
N ALA A 201 -13.82 25.71 4.52
CA ALA A 201 -12.57 25.81 3.78
C ALA A 201 -11.89 24.45 3.65
N MET A 202 -11.27 24.22 2.52
CA MET A 202 -10.35 23.10 2.30
C MET A 202 -9.07 23.65 1.66
N VAL A 203 -7.93 23.14 2.10
CA VAL A 203 -6.63 23.45 1.50
C VAL A 203 -5.87 22.18 1.17
N SER A 204 -5.06 22.23 0.13
CA SER A 204 -4.25 21.08 -0.29
C SER A 204 -2.78 21.49 -0.43
N CYS A 205 -1.89 20.64 0.06
CA CYS A 205 -0.46 20.83 -0.06
C CYS A 205 0.27 19.49 0.03
N GLY A 206 1.23 19.26 -0.84
CA GLY A 206 2.08 18.07 -0.82
C GLY A 206 1.30 16.74 -0.90
N GLY A 207 0.21 16.70 -1.68
CA GLY A 207 -0.66 15.53 -1.83
C GLY A 207 -1.57 15.25 -0.61
N ARG A 208 -1.74 16.23 0.29
CA ARG A 208 -2.62 16.14 1.45
C ARG A 208 -3.74 17.16 1.33
N LEU A 209 -4.92 16.77 1.81
CA LEU A 209 -6.07 17.63 1.93
C LEU A 209 -6.31 17.92 3.41
N PHE A 210 -6.48 19.20 3.75
CA PHE A 210 -6.77 19.67 5.10
C PHE A 210 -8.12 20.38 5.09
N TYR A 211 -8.98 20.02 6.03
CA TYR A 211 -10.29 20.63 6.20
C TYR A 211 -10.73 20.54 7.66
N ILE A 212 -11.66 21.39 8.06
CA ILE A 212 -12.23 21.43 9.40
C ILE A 212 -13.71 21.09 9.31
N PHE A 213 -14.16 20.17 10.16
CA PHE A 213 -15.56 19.84 10.37
C PHE A 213 -16.20 20.74 11.44
#